data_c25535cced7fd707b7c334f7e7d24c19
#
_entry.id   c25535cced7fd707b7c334f7e7d24c19
#
_cell.length_a   1.000
_cell.length_b   1.000
_cell.length_c   1.000
_cell.angle_alpha   90.00
_cell.angle_beta   90.00
_cell.angle_gamma   90.00
#
_symmetry.space_group_name_H-M   'P 1'
#
loop_
_entity.id
_entity.type
_entity.pdbx_description
1 polymer ?
#
loop_
_entity_poly.entity_id
_entity_poly.type
_entity_poly.pdbx_seq_one_letter_code
_entity_poly.pdbx_strand_id
1 'polypeptide(L)'
;MRIALVGPAFPLRGGIAQYLAILHQHLIAAGHEVQFVSFTKQFPEWLFPGKTQKETSSDVIDVHPVPRFAPLDVPSWPATVRQLAAFDPEIVIFKWWMPFFGLGYWAVQRGLHRRTHARVLYIIDNVIPHERRPGDRFLTKLAFSQTDLFIAQSRAVERDLFSWFPRLPRERVLFCPHPVYNCYPAFKGSAADARAAIGLPTDANVLLFFGFVRHYKGLDLLVRALPHIRRAHPTARLVVAGEFYEPRSEYDKIIRELNLQDCVTIRDDYCPNEEVGKYFAACDAVVLPYRSATQSGIIQIAYALDTPVITTNVGGLGEVVENGVTGFAVEPDDPRLIANAVERFYARGGRAAFVENVRRESRRYTWEALVESIEKLAAM
;
A
#
# COMPACT_ATOMS: atom_id res chain seq x y z
N MET A 1 -20.02 15.97 10.28
CA MET A 1 -19.08 15.82 11.43
C MET A 1 -17.83 16.64 11.19
N ARG A 2 -17.16 17.08 12.27
CA ARG A 2 -15.79 17.60 12.21
C ARG A 2 -14.81 16.46 12.40
N ILE A 3 -13.99 16.18 11.38
CA ILE A 3 -13.06 15.06 11.34
C ILE A 3 -11.64 15.59 11.19
N ALA A 4 -10.71 15.14 12.04
CA ALA A 4 -9.31 15.43 11.86
C ALA A 4 -8.56 14.20 11.34
N LEU A 5 -7.73 14.38 10.30
CA LEU A 5 -6.80 13.36 9.82
C LEU A 5 -5.38 13.67 10.33
N VAL A 6 -4.67 12.63 10.78
CA VAL A 6 -3.27 12.74 11.21
C VAL A 6 -2.42 11.72 10.48
N GLY A 7 -1.47 12.20 9.68
CA GLY A 7 -0.56 11.35 8.92
C GLY A 7 0.25 12.12 7.87
N PRO A 8 1.09 11.43 7.08
CA PRO A 8 1.84 12.08 6.01
C PRO A 8 0.90 12.55 4.90
N ALA A 9 1.23 13.70 4.30
CA ALA A 9 0.59 14.26 3.14
C ALA A 9 1.63 14.98 2.27
N PHE A 10 1.28 15.35 1.04
CA PHE A 10 2.15 16.18 0.21
C PHE A 10 2.74 17.36 1.00
N PRO A 11 4.04 17.65 0.91
CA PRO A 11 5.03 17.14 -0.05
C PRO A 11 5.75 15.82 0.34
N LEU A 12 5.26 15.07 1.32
CA LEU A 12 5.79 13.74 1.64
C LEU A 12 5.24 12.72 0.67
N ARG A 13 6.10 11.81 0.16
CA ARG A 13 5.73 10.81 -0.83
C ARG A 13 5.25 9.49 -0.24
N GLY A 14 4.60 8.70 -1.08
CA GLY A 14 4.30 7.29 -0.85
C GLY A 14 2.83 6.99 -0.63
N GLY A 15 2.50 5.70 -0.68
CA GLY A 15 1.11 5.21 -0.68
C GLY A 15 0.28 5.68 0.50
N ILE A 16 0.88 5.86 1.71
CA ILE A 16 0.15 6.35 2.88
C ILE A 16 -0.28 7.81 2.72
N ALA A 17 0.60 8.66 2.15
CA ALA A 17 0.28 10.07 1.89
C ALA A 17 -0.86 10.17 0.85
N GLN A 18 -0.78 9.39 -0.23
CA GLN A 18 -1.84 9.32 -1.24
C GLN A 18 -3.15 8.77 -0.66
N TYR A 19 -3.08 7.68 0.14
CA TYR A 19 -4.25 7.12 0.82
C TYR A 19 -5.00 8.18 1.62
N LEU A 20 -4.29 8.92 2.47
CA LEU A 20 -4.90 9.94 3.32
C LEU A 20 -5.40 11.15 2.52
N ALA A 21 -4.74 11.49 1.42
CA ALA A 21 -5.20 12.56 0.53
C ALA A 21 -6.52 12.17 -0.18
N ILE A 22 -6.64 10.94 -0.67
CA ILE A 22 -7.89 10.44 -1.28
C ILE A 22 -8.99 10.35 -0.22
N LEU A 23 -8.69 9.81 0.97
CA LEU A 23 -9.66 9.75 2.07
C LEU A 23 -10.17 11.15 2.43
N HIS A 24 -9.28 12.13 2.52
CA HIS A 24 -9.64 13.53 2.77
C HIS A 24 -10.67 14.05 1.73
N GLN A 25 -10.43 13.81 0.43
CA GLN A 25 -11.37 14.23 -0.62
C GLN A 25 -12.74 13.57 -0.47
N HIS A 26 -12.78 12.25 -0.19
CA HIS A 26 -14.03 11.52 -0.03
C HIS A 26 -14.80 11.92 1.24
N LEU A 27 -14.11 12.24 2.34
CA LEU A 27 -14.75 12.79 3.54
C LEU A 27 -15.38 14.16 3.28
N ILE A 28 -14.70 15.04 2.56
CA ILE A 28 -15.28 16.35 2.15
C ILE A 28 -16.48 16.13 1.23
N ALA A 29 -16.37 15.24 0.24
CA ALA A 29 -17.46 14.92 -0.68
C ALA A 29 -18.70 14.35 0.04
N ALA A 30 -18.49 13.65 1.16
CA ALA A 30 -19.56 13.17 2.04
C ALA A 30 -20.15 14.27 2.97
N GLY A 31 -19.69 15.51 2.86
CA GLY A 31 -20.23 16.66 3.61
C GLY A 31 -19.61 16.85 5.00
N HIS A 32 -18.44 16.26 5.26
CA HIS A 32 -17.72 16.48 6.52
C HIS A 32 -16.82 17.71 6.44
N GLU A 33 -16.64 18.38 7.59
CA GLU A 33 -15.61 19.38 7.78
C GLU A 33 -14.31 18.68 8.18
N VAL A 34 -13.25 18.77 7.36
CA VAL A 34 -12.03 17.98 7.56
C VAL A 34 -10.81 18.87 7.77
N GLN A 35 -10.08 18.66 8.87
CA GLN A 35 -8.75 19.23 9.07
C GLN A 35 -7.69 18.13 8.89
N PHE A 36 -6.70 18.38 8.03
CA PHE A 36 -5.60 17.46 7.85
C PHE A 36 -4.34 18.00 8.54
N VAL A 37 -3.89 17.33 9.59
CA VAL A 37 -2.63 17.63 10.29
C VAL A 37 -1.55 16.68 9.80
N SER A 38 -0.60 17.22 9.03
CA SER A 38 0.47 16.45 8.42
C SER A 38 1.75 16.48 9.24
N PHE A 39 2.71 15.65 8.77
CA PHE A 39 4.04 15.59 9.32
C PHE A 39 4.90 16.73 8.81
N THR A 40 5.68 17.35 9.71
CA THR A 40 6.78 18.25 9.33
C THR A 40 7.99 17.46 8.86
N LYS A 41 8.19 16.26 9.44
CA LYS A 41 9.25 15.31 9.12
C LYS A 41 8.77 13.89 9.45
N GLN A 42 8.84 12.98 8.50
CA GLN A 42 8.39 11.61 8.72
C GLN A 42 9.48 10.73 9.35
N PHE A 43 10.70 10.76 8.76
CA PHE A 43 11.87 10.06 9.26
C PHE A 43 13.07 11.00 9.34
N PRO A 44 14.02 10.80 10.28
CA PRO A 44 15.35 11.37 10.16
C PRO A 44 16.00 10.92 8.85
N GLU A 45 16.76 11.80 8.20
CA GLU A 45 17.36 11.50 6.90
C GLU A 45 18.27 10.26 6.92
N TRP A 46 19.03 10.10 8.01
CA TRP A 46 19.92 8.94 8.20
C TRP A 46 19.17 7.61 8.44
N LEU A 47 17.88 7.65 8.77
CA LEU A 47 17.05 6.45 8.98
C LEU A 47 16.23 6.10 7.73
N PHE A 48 16.10 7.03 6.80
CA PHE A 48 15.31 6.81 5.58
C PHE A 48 16.12 6.02 4.55
N PRO A 49 15.68 4.84 4.13
CA PRO A 49 16.48 3.98 3.24
C PRO A 49 16.45 4.41 1.77
N GLY A 50 15.52 5.27 1.39
CA GLY A 50 15.34 5.73 0.01
C GLY A 50 16.09 7.02 -0.32
N LYS A 51 16.02 7.44 -1.60
CA LYS A 51 16.73 8.62 -2.12
C LYS A 51 16.17 9.94 -1.58
N THR A 52 14.85 10.06 -1.43
CA THR A 52 14.16 11.24 -0.89
C THR A 52 12.84 10.86 -0.24
N GLN A 53 12.41 11.64 0.75
CA GLN A 53 11.08 11.51 1.37
C GLN A 53 10.04 12.42 0.70
N LYS A 54 10.47 13.26 -0.24
CA LYS A 54 9.59 14.22 -0.91
C LYS A 54 9.05 13.65 -2.21
N GLU A 55 7.81 14.01 -2.51
CA GLU A 55 7.14 13.68 -3.76
C GLU A 55 7.84 14.38 -4.94
N THR A 56 8.01 13.65 -6.04
CA THR A 56 8.65 14.13 -7.27
C THR A 56 7.68 14.22 -8.44
N SER A 57 6.43 13.75 -8.23
CA SER A 57 5.38 13.78 -9.24
C SER A 57 4.89 15.21 -9.49
N SER A 58 4.50 15.50 -10.73
CA SER A 58 3.79 16.71 -11.11
C SER A 58 2.29 16.59 -10.85
N ASP A 59 1.74 15.37 -10.91
CA ASP A 59 0.35 15.07 -10.63
C ASP A 59 0.20 14.59 -9.17
N VAL A 60 -0.21 15.52 -8.30
CA VAL A 60 -0.33 15.30 -6.85
C VAL A 60 -1.70 15.73 -6.35
N ILE A 61 -2.20 15.02 -5.34
CA ILE A 61 -3.37 15.45 -4.57
C ILE A 61 -2.89 16.34 -3.43
N ASP A 62 -2.91 17.65 -3.66
CA ASP A 62 -2.62 18.61 -2.58
C ASP A 62 -3.91 18.96 -1.82
N VAL A 63 -3.96 18.55 -0.57
CA VAL A 63 -5.07 18.78 0.36
C VAL A 63 -4.80 19.94 1.32
N HIS A 64 -3.76 20.74 1.07
CA HIS A 64 -3.32 21.87 1.90
C HIS A 64 -3.24 21.52 3.39
N PRO A 65 -2.46 20.48 3.75
CA PRO A 65 -2.41 20.01 5.12
C PRO A 65 -1.66 21.00 6.03
N VAL A 66 -1.98 20.97 7.32
CA VAL A 66 -1.24 21.76 8.34
C VAL A 66 -0.07 20.92 8.87
N PRO A 67 1.20 21.21 8.51
CA PRO A 67 2.33 20.45 9.01
C PRO A 67 2.61 20.79 10.47
N ARG A 68 2.49 19.82 11.39
CA ARG A 68 2.67 20.03 12.84
C ARG A 68 3.39 18.89 13.53
N PHE A 69 3.16 17.65 13.11
CA PHE A 69 3.66 16.47 13.80
C PHE A 69 5.02 16.03 13.28
N ALA A 70 5.91 15.63 14.20
CA ALA A 70 7.11 14.85 13.88
C ALA A 70 7.32 13.78 14.96
N PRO A 71 7.57 12.51 14.58
CA PRO A 71 7.57 11.37 15.52
C PRO A 71 8.68 11.45 16.58
N LEU A 72 9.83 12.06 16.26
CA LEU A 72 10.97 12.22 17.18
C LEU A 72 11.15 13.66 17.71
N ASP A 73 10.30 14.59 17.30
CA ASP A 73 10.33 15.97 17.81
C ASP A 73 9.28 16.15 18.90
N VAL A 74 9.67 15.90 20.15
CA VAL A 74 8.78 15.97 21.32
C VAL A 74 8.02 17.30 21.44
N PRO A 75 8.63 18.49 21.20
CA PRO A 75 7.91 19.76 21.16
C PRO A 75 6.77 19.81 20.12
N SER A 76 6.84 19.05 19.04
CA SER A 76 5.78 19.00 18.03
C SER A 76 4.48 18.36 18.55
N TRP A 77 4.55 17.46 19.52
CA TRP A 77 3.39 16.72 20.02
C TRP A 77 2.36 17.61 20.72
N PRO A 78 2.74 18.44 21.72
CA PRO A 78 1.78 19.39 22.31
C PRO A 78 1.31 20.46 21.31
N ALA A 79 2.12 20.83 20.31
CA ALA A 79 1.69 21.73 19.24
C ALA A 79 0.60 21.07 18.37
N THR A 80 0.76 19.79 18.03
CA THR A 80 -0.25 18.98 17.31
C THR A 80 -1.55 18.89 18.13
N VAL A 81 -1.45 18.62 19.44
CA VAL A 81 -2.62 18.58 20.33
C VAL A 81 -3.36 19.92 20.34
N ARG A 82 -2.66 21.05 20.44
CA ARG A 82 -3.28 22.39 20.40
C ARG A 82 -3.99 22.66 19.08
N GLN A 83 -3.36 22.28 17.96
CA GLN A 83 -3.95 22.44 16.62
C GLN A 83 -5.25 21.63 16.49
N LEU A 84 -5.23 20.36 16.89
CA LEU A 84 -6.39 19.48 16.84
C LEU A 84 -7.49 19.94 17.80
N ALA A 85 -7.12 20.33 19.05
CA ALA A 85 -8.10 20.81 20.04
C ALA A 85 -8.75 22.15 19.63
N ALA A 86 -8.05 23.03 18.91
CA ALA A 86 -8.63 24.27 18.38
C ALA A 86 -9.65 24.02 17.28
N PHE A 87 -9.49 22.94 16.52
CA PHE A 87 -10.47 22.51 15.52
C PHE A 87 -11.69 21.83 16.19
N ASP A 88 -11.55 21.31 17.40
CA ASP A 88 -12.57 20.62 18.20
C ASP A 88 -13.27 19.50 17.40
N PRO A 89 -12.54 18.48 16.92
CA PRO A 89 -13.09 17.40 16.13
C PRO A 89 -13.97 16.47 16.95
N GLU A 90 -14.96 15.84 16.31
CA GLU A 90 -15.72 14.73 16.89
C GLU A 90 -14.92 13.42 16.82
N ILE A 91 -14.11 13.25 15.76
CA ILE A 91 -13.25 12.08 15.57
C ILE A 91 -11.88 12.50 15.01
N VAL A 92 -10.83 11.86 15.52
CA VAL A 92 -9.46 12.03 15.03
C VAL A 92 -8.98 10.70 14.46
N ILE A 93 -8.65 10.67 13.18
CA ILE A 93 -8.24 9.48 12.44
C ILE A 93 -6.73 9.46 12.28
N PHE A 94 -6.10 8.40 12.76
CA PHE A 94 -4.69 8.11 12.54
C PHE A 94 -4.54 6.94 11.57
N LYS A 95 -3.63 7.05 10.59
CA LYS A 95 -3.20 5.91 9.81
C LYS A 95 -2.08 5.18 10.54
N TRP A 96 -2.23 3.86 10.74
CA TRP A 96 -1.23 3.05 11.43
C TRP A 96 -0.61 2.02 10.49
N TRP A 97 0.72 2.12 10.31
CA TRP A 97 1.47 1.19 9.46
C TRP A 97 2.82 0.73 10.05
N MET A 98 3.32 1.39 11.11
CA MET A 98 4.54 0.94 11.77
C MET A 98 4.67 1.49 13.20
N PRO A 99 5.28 0.68 14.12
CA PRO A 99 5.41 1.03 15.54
C PRO A 99 6.27 2.25 15.84
N PHE A 100 7.15 2.66 14.91
CA PHE A 100 8.03 3.83 15.04
C PHE A 100 7.27 5.11 15.48
N PHE A 101 6.03 5.27 15.05
CA PHE A 101 5.19 6.42 15.43
C PHE A 101 4.51 6.27 16.78
N GLY A 102 4.61 5.08 17.40
CA GLY A 102 3.79 4.68 18.54
C GLY A 102 3.88 5.62 19.74
N LEU A 103 5.08 6.09 20.11
CA LEU A 103 5.25 6.99 21.25
C LEU A 103 4.65 8.38 20.98
N GLY A 104 4.92 8.96 19.82
CA GLY A 104 4.38 10.27 19.45
C GLY A 104 2.86 10.24 19.30
N TYR A 105 2.32 9.21 18.67
CA TYR A 105 0.88 9.02 18.53
C TYR A 105 0.20 8.84 19.89
N TRP A 106 0.76 8.01 20.77
CA TRP A 106 0.26 7.87 22.15
C TRP A 106 0.22 9.21 22.90
N ALA A 107 1.29 10.00 22.80
CA ALA A 107 1.37 11.28 23.48
C ALA A 107 0.31 12.28 22.96
N VAL A 108 0.10 12.33 21.64
CA VAL A 108 -0.91 13.17 21.01
C VAL A 108 -2.31 12.73 21.44
N GLN A 109 -2.65 11.43 21.36
CA GLN A 109 -3.94 10.90 21.79
C GLN A 109 -4.24 11.20 23.26
N ARG A 110 -3.26 10.94 24.15
CA ARG A 110 -3.38 11.27 25.59
C ARG A 110 -3.62 12.76 25.83
N GLY A 111 -2.99 13.61 25.02
CA GLY A 111 -3.18 15.05 25.07
C GLY A 111 -4.56 15.48 24.60
N LEU A 112 -5.09 14.84 23.57
CA LEU A 112 -6.43 15.07 23.04
C LEU A 112 -7.52 14.68 24.05
N HIS A 113 -7.48 13.47 24.61
CA HIS A 113 -8.45 13.00 25.60
C HIS A 113 -8.52 13.88 26.88
N ARG A 114 -7.51 14.69 27.13
CA ARG A 114 -7.51 15.66 28.26
C ARG A 114 -8.14 16.99 27.90
N ARG A 115 -8.33 17.30 26.63
CA ARG A 115 -8.71 18.65 26.15
C ARG A 115 -9.95 18.66 25.27
N THR A 116 -10.33 17.51 24.73
CA THR A 116 -11.48 17.35 23.83
C THR A 116 -12.25 16.09 24.19
N HIS A 117 -13.47 15.98 23.66
CA HIS A 117 -14.26 14.75 23.68
C HIS A 117 -14.10 13.92 22.39
N ALA A 118 -13.13 14.27 21.56
CA ALA A 118 -12.87 13.60 20.31
C ALA A 118 -12.55 12.11 20.51
N ARG A 119 -13.17 11.26 19.73
CA ARG A 119 -12.83 9.82 19.67
C ARG A 119 -11.64 9.61 18.75
N VAL A 120 -10.77 8.69 19.10
CA VAL A 120 -9.59 8.35 18.32
C VAL A 120 -9.85 7.07 17.56
N LEU A 121 -9.73 7.13 16.23
CA LEU A 121 -9.85 6.01 15.31
C LEU A 121 -8.49 5.70 14.67
N TYR A 122 -8.10 4.42 14.68
CA TYR A 122 -7.00 3.92 13.84
C TYR A 122 -7.51 3.17 12.62
N ILE A 123 -7.06 3.58 11.43
CA ILE A 123 -7.11 2.75 10.22
C ILE A 123 -5.79 1.99 10.14
N ILE A 124 -5.83 0.65 10.23
CA ILE A 124 -4.66 -0.19 10.46
C ILE A 124 -4.28 -0.94 9.19
N ASP A 125 -3.02 -0.78 8.75
CA ASP A 125 -2.42 -1.56 7.66
C ASP A 125 -1.78 -2.85 8.15
N ASN A 126 -1.17 -2.81 9.34
CA ASN A 126 -0.62 -3.99 10.01
C ASN A 126 -0.59 -3.78 11.52
N VAL A 127 -0.70 -4.86 12.29
CA VAL A 127 -0.47 -4.88 13.74
C VAL A 127 0.92 -5.41 14.02
N ILE A 128 1.33 -6.42 13.27
CA ILE A 128 2.62 -7.09 13.36
C ILE A 128 3.48 -6.63 12.19
N PRO A 129 4.59 -5.91 12.42
CA PRO A 129 5.47 -5.47 11.33
C PRO A 129 6.06 -6.66 10.56
N HIS A 130 6.21 -6.51 9.23
CA HIS A 130 6.88 -7.52 8.38
C HIS A 130 8.36 -7.68 8.74
N GLU A 131 9.01 -6.59 9.10
CA GLU A 131 10.38 -6.53 9.60
C GLU A 131 10.35 -6.20 11.09
N ARG A 132 10.38 -7.23 11.94
CA ARG A 132 10.25 -7.06 13.39
C ARG A 132 11.51 -6.50 14.02
N ARG A 133 11.33 -5.54 14.94
CA ARG A 133 12.42 -4.94 15.74
C ARG A 133 12.11 -5.07 17.24
N PRO A 134 13.16 -5.11 18.08
CA PRO A 134 12.96 -5.01 19.53
C PRO A 134 12.17 -3.76 19.90
N GLY A 135 11.14 -3.90 20.74
CA GLY A 135 10.28 -2.80 21.18
C GLY A 135 9.00 -2.58 20.34
N ASP A 136 8.89 -3.15 19.13
CA ASP A 136 7.70 -2.93 18.26
C ASP A 136 6.39 -3.29 18.97
N ARG A 137 6.37 -4.43 19.67
CA ARG A 137 5.18 -4.87 20.42
C ARG A 137 4.80 -3.89 21.54
N PHE A 138 5.81 -3.36 22.23
CA PHE A 138 5.57 -2.36 23.28
C PHE A 138 5.02 -1.07 22.70
N LEU A 139 5.62 -0.53 21.64
CA LEU A 139 5.20 0.71 21.01
C LEU A 139 3.79 0.59 20.40
N THR A 140 3.46 -0.54 19.78
CA THR A 140 2.11 -0.82 19.28
C THR A 140 1.09 -0.85 20.42
N LYS A 141 1.39 -1.59 21.51
CA LYS A 141 0.51 -1.64 22.69
C LYS A 141 0.33 -0.28 23.33
N LEU A 142 1.40 0.52 23.41
CA LEU A 142 1.36 1.86 23.95
C LEU A 142 0.43 2.76 23.12
N ALA A 143 0.61 2.80 21.80
CA ALA A 143 -0.23 3.58 20.88
C ALA A 143 -1.70 3.19 20.99
N PHE A 144 -1.99 1.88 20.94
CA PHE A 144 -3.36 1.36 20.95
C PHE A 144 -4.06 1.49 22.31
N SER A 145 -3.31 1.72 23.39
CA SER A 145 -3.88 1.91 24.74
C SER A 145 -4.76 3.15 24.90
N GLN A 146 -4.62 4.11 24.00
CA GLN A 146 -5.38 5.38 24.00
C GLN A 146 -6.37 5.45 22.81
N THR A 147 -6.50 4.36 22.02
CA THR A 147 -7.33 4.36 20.82
C THR A 147 -8.74 3.85 21.15
N ASP A 148 -9.76 4.55 20.69
CA ASP A 148 -11.17 4.21 20.96
C ASP A 148 -11.72 3.22 19.93
N LEU A 149 -11.35 3.38 18.66
CA LEU A 149 -11.94 2.69 17.50
C LEU A 149 -10.88 2.20 16.54
N PHE A 150 -11.20 1.13 15.80
CA PHE A 150 -10.28 0.54 14.84
C PHE A 150 -10.99 0.13 13.55
N ILE A 151 -10.37 0.41 12.41
CA ILE A 151 -10.70 -0.19 11.12
C ILE A 151 -9.54 -1.09 10.69
N ALA A 152 -9.81 -2.38 10.55
CA ALA A 152 -8.88 -3.36 10.00
C ALA A 152 -9.12 -3.51 8.49
N GLN A 153 -8.06 -3.35 7.68
CA GLN A 153 -8.19 -3.34 6.21
C GLN A 153 -7.98 -4.71 5.54
N SER A 154 -7.73 -5.76 6.32
CA SER A 154 -7.79 -7.17 5.90
C SER A 154 -8.21 -8.04 7.07
N ARG A 155 -8.70 -9.25 6.78
CA ARG A 155 -9.02 -10.23 7.82
C ARG A 155 -7.76 -10.70 8.56
N ALA A 156 -6.62 -10.69 7.87
CA ALA A 156 -5.32 -10.95 8.50
C ALA A 156 -5.01 -9.90 9.58
N VAL A 157 -5.18 -8.60 9.29
CA VAL A 157 -4.99 -7.52 10.27
C VAL A 157 -5.99 -7.63 11.43
N GLU A 158 -7.23 -7.96 11.16
CA GLU A 158 -8.26 -8.17 12.18
C GLU A 158 -7.88 -9.32 13.14
N ARG A 159 -7.44 -10.47 12.61
CA ARG A 159 -6.95 -11.61 13.41
C ARG A 159 -5.74 -11.22 14.25
N ASP A 160 -4.75 -10.52 13.68
CA ASP A 160 -3.56 -10.07 14.38
C ASP A 160 -3.92 -9.10 15.53
N LEU A 161 -4.87 -8.19 15.28
CA LEU A 161 -5.36 -7.24 16.29
C LEU A 161 -5.93 -7.99 17.51
N PHE A 162 -6.85 -8.93 17.30
CA PHE A 162 -7.42 -9.70 18.41
C PHE A 162 -6.43 -10.67 19.06
N SER A 163 -5.42 -11.15 18.33
CA SER A 163 -4.35 -11.99 18.91
C SER A 163 -3.46 -11.21 19.88
N TRP A 164 -3.19 -9.94 19.59
CA TRP A 164 -2.36 -9.08 20.45
C TRP A 164 -3.16 -8.39 21.56
N PHE A 165 -4.47 -8.17 21.31
CA PHE A 165 -5.42 -7.50 22.20
C PHE A 165 -6.67 -8.35 22.44
N PRO A 166 -6.56 -9.51 23.11
CA PRO A 166 -7.67 -10.46 23.26
C PRO A 166 -8.84 -9.91 24.10
N ARG A 167 -8.63 -8.82 24.85
CA ARG A 167 -9.68 -8.14 25.63
C ARG A 167 -10.29 -6.94 24.91
N LEU A 168 -9.88 -6.66 23.68
CA LEU A 168 -10.45 -5.56 22.89
C LEU A 168 -11.91 -5.92 22.53
N PRO A 169 -12.89 -5.08 22.88
CA PRO A 169 -14.29 -5.29 22.52
C PRO A 169 -14.48 -5.32 21.01
N ARG A 170 -15.24 -6.31 20.51
CA ARG A 170 -15.41 -6.50 19.05
C ARG A 170 -16.15 -5.36 18.39
N GLU A 171 -17.08 -4.74 19.10
CA GLU A 171 -17.83 -3.57 18.66
C GLU A 171 -16.96 -2.34 18.36
N ARG A 172 -15.76 -2.26 18.93
CA ARG A 172 -14.79 -1.19 18.65
C ARG A 172 -13.98 -1.40 17.37
N VAL A 173 -14.15 -2.55 16.72
CA VAL A 173 -13.37 -2.94 15.53
C VAL A 173 -14.32 -3.19 14.37
N LEU A 174 -14.08 -2.53 13.24
CA LEU A 174 -14.79 -2.77 12.01
C LEU A 174 -13.82 -3.24 10.93
N PHE A 175 -14.20 -4.27 10.20
CA PHE A 175 -13.50 -4.69 9.00
C PHE A 175 -14.01 -3.88 7.82
N CYS A 176 -13.10 -3.17 7.15
CA CYS A 176 -13.35 -2.52 5.88
C CYS A 176 -12.14 -2.75 4.97
N PRO A 177 -12.28 -3.44 3.84
CA PRO A 177 -11.14 -3.74 2.97
C PRO A 177 -10.51 -2.46 2.44
N HIS A 178 -9.22 -2.54 2.13
CA HIS A 178 -8.47 -1.40 1.60
C HIS A 178 -9.07 -0.93 0.27
N PRO A 179 -9.47 0.34 0.11
CA PRO A 179 -10.02 0.85 -1.14
C PRO A 179 -9.00 0.86 -2.29
N VAL A 180 -9.49 0.85 -3.54
CA VAL A 180 -8.64 0.96 -4.72
C VAL A 180 -8.00 2.36 -4.82
N TYR A 181 -6.78 2.42 -5.38
CA TYR A 181 -6.11 3.70 -5.65
C TYR A 181 -6.53 4.26 -7.01
N ASN A 182 -7.58 5.06 -7.02
CA ASN A 182 -8.13 5.70 -8.23
C ASN A 182 -7.45 7.04 -8.59
N CYS A 183 -6.32 7.36 -7.98
CA CYS A 183 -5.59 8.61 -8.19
C CYS A 183 -4.56 8.55 -9.32
N TYR A 184 -4.26 7.38 -9.86
CA TYR A 184 -3.28 7.25 -10.94
C TYR A 184 -3.95 7.38 -12.30
N PRO A 185 -3.47 8.29 -13.19
CA PRO A 185 -4.04 8.43 -14.51
C PRO A 185 -3.81 7.16 -15.36
N ALA A 186 -4.85 6.71 -16.04
CA ALA A 186 -4.70 5.63 -17.00
C ALA A 186 -3.88 6.10 -18.20
N PHE A 187 -3.03 5.21 -18.73
CA PHE A 187 -2.26 5.50 -19.95
C PHE A 187 -3.19 5.67 -21.16
N LYS A 188 -2.99 6.77 -21.91
CA LYS A 188 -3.75 7.05 -23.13
C LYS A 188 -3.08 6.39 -24.33
N GLY A 189 -3.41 5.14 -24.61
CA GLY A 189 -2.84 4.36 -25.69
C GLY A 189 -3.09 2.87 -25.51
N SER A 190 -2.64 2.08 -26.49
CA SER A 190 -2.70 0.63 -26.44
C SER A 190 -1.60 0.05 -25.51
N ALA A 191 -1.72 -1.23 -25.17
CA ALA A 191 -0.65 -1.94 -24.45
C ALA A 191 0.66 -1.98 -25.29
N ALA A 192 0.56 -2.05 -26.61
CA ALA A 192 1.71 -1.98 -27.51
C ALA A 192 2.42 -0.63 -27.43
N ASP A 193 1.64 0.49 -27.42
CA ASP A 193 2.19 1.84 -27.26
C ASP A 193 2.87 2.00 -25.90
N ALA A 194 2.26 1.48 -24.84
CA ALA A 194 2.84 1.52 -23.51
C ALA A 194 4.16 0.72 -23.43
N ARG A 195 4.23 -0.47 -24.06
CA ARG A 195 5.46 -1.26 -24.16
C ARG A 195 6.56 -0.51 -24.90
N ALA A 196 6.24 0.05 -26.06
CA ALA A 196 7.17 0.88 -26.83
C ALA A 196 7.70 2.07 -26.01
N ALA A 197 6.82 2.75 -25.26
CA ALA A 197 7.17 3.88 -24.42
C ALA A 197 8.14 3.55 -23.27
N ILE A 198 8.20 2.28 -22.84
CA ILE A 198 9.17 1.82 -21.83
C ILE A 198 10.35 1.01 -22.43
N GLY A 199 10.44 0.96 -23.78
CA GLY A 199 11.55 0.33 -24.51
C GLY A 199 11.43 -1.20 -24.61
N LEU A 200 10.22 -1.75 -24.61
CA LEU A 200 9.97 -3.18 -24.77
C LEU A 200 9.43 -3.50 -26.16
N PRO A 201 9.63 -4.75 -26.66
CA PRO A 201 8.93 -5.24 -27.84
C PRO A 201 7.42 -5.19 -27.63
N THR A 202 6.69 -4.76 -28.67
CA THR A 202 5.24 -4.54 -28.60
C THR A 202 4.43 -5.82 -28.44
N ASP A 203 5.00 -6.96 -28.84
CA ASP A 203 4.43 -8.32 -28.78
C ASP A 203 4.93 -9.13 -27.56
N ALA A 204 5.74 -8.53 -26.68
CA ALA A 204 6.27 -9.22 -25.50
C ALA A 204 5.17 -9.60 -24.51
N ASN A 205 5.33 -10.75 -23.85
CA ASN A 205 4.61 -11.11 -22.65
C ASN A 205 5.24 -10.40 -21.45
N VAL A 206 4.56 -9.43 -20.86
CA VAL A 206 5.16 -8.53 -19.86
C VAL A 206 4.61 -8.80 -18.47
N LEU A 207 5.48 -9.16 -17.53
CA LEU A 207 5.20 -9.26 -16.11
C LEU A 207 5.77 -8.03 -15.40
N LEU A 208 5.00 -7.45 -14.49
CA LEU A 208 5.39 -6.25 -13.75
C LEU A 208 5.56 -6.57 -12.26
N PHE A 209 6.74 -6.26 -11.72
CA PHE A 209 6.94 -6.07 -10.28
C PHE A 209 6.98 -4.57 -10.01
N PHE A 210 6.07 -4.08 -9.13
CA PHE A 210 5.92 -2.65 -8.90
C PHE A 210 6.07 -2.26 -7.43
N GLY A 211 6.65 -1.08 -7.17
CA GLY A 211 6.83 -0.49 -5.84
C GLY A 211 8.18 -0.79 -5.21
N PHE A 212 8.42 -0.29 -3.99
CA PHE A 212 9.70 -0.43 -3.28
C PHE A 212 10.18 -1.88 -3.22
N VAL A 213 11.45 -2.11 -3.56
CA VAL A 213 12.06 -3.45 -3.47
C VAL A 213 12.58 -3.65 -2.05
N ARG A 214 12.05 -4.71 -1.41
CA ARG A 214 12.45 -5.19 -0.07
C ARG A 214 12.43 -6.71 -0.06
N HIS A 215 13.24 -7.33 0.78
CA HIS A 215 13.38 -8.78 0.84
C HIS A 215 12.05 -9.52 1.01
N TYR A 216 11.18 -9.03 1.90
CA TYR A 216 9.88 -9.66 2.12
C TYR A 216 8.97 -9.64 0.89
N LYS A 217 9.22 -8.79 -0.11
CA LYS A 217 8.46 -8.73 -1.37
C LYS A 217 8.90 -9.75 -2.42
N GLY A 218 10.00 -10.47 -2.19
CA GLY A 218 10.36 -11.67 -2.93
C GLY A 218 10.73 -11.46 -4.40
N LEU A 219 11.24 -10.29 -4.81
CA LEU A 219 11.68 -10.07 -6.19
C LEU A 219 12.66 -11.14 -6.67
N ASP A 220 13.54 -11.62 -5.82
CA ASP A 220 14.48 -12.71 -6.09
C ASP A 220 13.78 -14.01 -6.49
N LEU A 221 12.62 -14.32 -5.87
CA LEU A 221 11.80 -15.48 -6.24
C LEU A 221 11.24 -15.35 -7.67
N LEU A 222 10.78 -14.14 -8.04
CA LEU A 222 10.28 -13.87 -9.39
C LEU A 222 11.39 -13.96 -10.43
N VAL A 223 12.58 -13.39 -10.14
CA VAL A 223 13.75 -13.51 -11.02
C VAL A 223 14.13 -14.99 -11.21
N ARG A 224 14.12 -15.79 -10.14
CA ARG A 224 14.37 -17.23 -10.22
C ARG A 224 13.27 -18.03 -10.92
N ALA A 225 12.05 -17.52 -10.98
CA ALA A 225 10.95 -18.13 -11.74
C ALA A 225 11.07 -17.92 -13.25
N LEU A 226 11.74 -16.85 -13.72
CA LEU A 226 11.83 -16.49 -15.14
C LEU A 226 12.38 -17.58 -16.05
N PRO A 227 13.45 -18.35 -15.71
CA PRO A 227 13.92 -19.44 -16.57
C PRO A 227 12.84 -20.49 -16.82
N HIS A 228 11.97 -20.76 -15.85
CA HIS A 228 10.84 -21.69 -16.01
C HIS A 228 9.76 -21.07 -16.88
N ILE A 229 9.40 -19.80 -16.65
CA ILE A 229 8.40 -19.06 -17.43
C ILE A 229 8.82 -18.99 -18.91
N ARG A 230 10.08 -18.66 -19.19
CA ARG A 230 10.60 -18.50 -20.57
C ARG A 230 10.67 -19.79 -21.37
N ARG A 231 10.68 -20.95 -20.73
CA ARG A 231 10.56 -22.24 -21.46
C ARG A 231 9.22 -22.36 -22.18
N ALA A 232 8.13 -21.95 -21.55
CA ALA A 232 6.79 -21.96 -22.15
C ALA A 232 6.49 -20.66 -22.93
N HIS A 233 7.06 -19.53 -22.49
CA HIS A 233 6.82 -18.18 -23.04
C HIS A 233 8.16 -17.47 -23.35
N PRO A 234 8.83 -17.78 -24.49
CA PRO A 234 10.17 -17.23 -24.81
C PRO A 234 10.21 -15.70 -24.91
N THR A 235 9.08 -15.07 -25.24
CA THR A 235 8.94 -13.59 -25.30
C THR A 235 8.70 -12.95 -23.95
N ALA A 236 8.67 -13.72 -22.85
CA ALA A 236 8.43 -13.18 -21.52
C ALA A 236 9.51 -12.18 -21.10
N ARG A 237 9.07 -11.04 -20.57
CA ARG A 237 9.89 -9.95 -20.04
C ARG A 237 9.43 -9.62 -18.62
N LEU A 238 10.37 -9.34 -17.74
CA LEU A 238 10.10 -8.79 -16.41
C LEU A 238 10.48 -7.31 -16.39
N VAL A 239 9.52 -6.49 -16.01
CA VAL A 239 9.76 -5.09 -15.65
C VAL A 239 9.72 -4.97 -14.14
N VAL A 240 10.79 -4.43 -13.56
CA VAL A 240 10.86 -4.05 -12.14
C VAL A 240 10.85 -2.52 -12.10
N ALA A 241 9.79 -1.94 -11.54
CA ALA A 241 9.64 -0.50 -11.43
C ALA A 241 9.45 -0.10 -9.97
N GLY A 242 10.49 0.52 -9.38
CA GLY A 242 10.49 0.97 -8.00
C GLY A 242 11.86 1.02 -7.37
N GLU A 243 11.98 1.88 -6.38
CA GLU A 243 13.23 2.16 -5.68
C GLU A 243 13.66 0.99 -4.79
N PHE A 244 14.94 0.65 -4.82
CA PHE A 244 15.52 -0.41 -4.00
C PHE A 244 15.85 0.14 -2.60
N TYR A 245 15.32 -0.52 -1.57
CA TYR A 245 15.60 -0.24 -0.16
C TYR A 245 16.61 -1.25 0.44
N GLU A 246 17.21 -2.03 -0.42
CA GLU A 246 18.28 -3.00 -0.13
C GLU A 246 19.28 -3.05 -1.33
N PRO A 247 20.45 -3.68 -1.18
CA PRO A 247 21.47 -3.64 -2.23
C PRO A 247 20.99 -4.27 -3.53
N ARG A 248 20.83 -3.46 -4.57
CA ARG A 248 20.44 -3.92 -5.92
C ARG A 248 21.43 -4.95 -6.50
N SER A 249 22.70 -4.86 -6.10
CA SER A 249 23.76 -5.77 -6.56
C SER A 249 23.44 -7.26 -6.34
N GLU A 250 22.66 -7.60 -5.31
CA GLU A 250 22.21 -8.97 -5.03
C GLU A 250 21.29 -9.49 -6.16
N TYR A 251 20.38 -8.66 -6.64
CA TYR A 251 19.51 -9.00 -7.75
C TYR A 251 20.24 -9.02 -9.09
N ASP A 252 21.12 -8.05 -9.34
CA ASP A 252 21.96 -8.03 -10.54
C ASP A 252 22.84 -9.28 -10.63
N LYS A 253 23.30 -9.82 -9.49
CA LYS A 253 24.04 -11.08 -9.43
C LYS A 253 23.17 -12.26 -9.88
N ILE A 254 21.96 -12.41 -9.33
CA ILE A 254 21.03 -13.49 -9.71
C ILE A 254 20.69 -13.42 -11.20
N ILE A 255 20.43 -12.21 -11.72
CA ILE A 255 20.10 -11.99 -13.13
C ILE A 255 21.25 -12.43 -14.03
N ARG A 256 22.51 -12.11 -13.66
CA ARG A 256 23.69 -12.57 -14.41
C ARG A 256 23.91 -14.07 -14.35
N GLU A 257 23.80 -14.67 -13.16
CA GLU A 257 23.98 -16.12 -12.95
C GLU A 257 22.97 -16.94 -13.76
N LEU A 258 21.76 -16.41 -13.95
CA LEU A 258 20.67 -17.06 -14.70
C LEU A 258 20.61 -16.63 -16.18
N ASN A 259 21.55 -15.79 -16.67
CA ASN A 259 21.59 -15.26 -18.03
C ASN A 259 20.27 -14.58 -18.47
N LEU A 260 19.74 -13.67 -17.62
CA LEU A 260 18.43 -13.04 -17.82
C LEU A 260 18.51 -11.55 -18.21
N GLN A 261 19.71 -11.05 -18.55
CA GLN A 261 19.95 -9.62 -18.83
C GLN A 261 19.12 -9.11 -20.02
N ASP A 262 18.81 -10.00 -20.98
CA ASP A 262 18.02 -9.69 -22.18
C ASP A 262 16.50 -9.54 -21.89
N CYS A 263 16.03 -10.04 -20.75
CA CYS A 263 14.58 -10.12 -20.45
C CYS A 263 14.16 -9.45 -19.16
N VAL A 264 15.09 -8.89 -18.36
CA VAL A 264 14.78 -8.14 -17.14
C VAL A 264 15.12 -6.68 -17.33
N THR A 265 14.13 -5.81 -17.19
CA THR A 265 14.31 -4.34 -17.21
C THR A 265 14.08 -3.79 -15.81
N ILE A 266 15.09 -3.13 -15.23
CA ILE A 266 15.00 -2.51 -13.90
C ILE A 266 14.96 -0.98 -14.03
N ARG A 267 13.95 -0.38 -13.43
CA ARG A 267 13.80 1.07 -13.21
C ARG A 267 13.89 1.33 -11.70
N ASP A 268 15.12 1.58 -11.23
CA ASP A 268 15.48 1.77 -9.82
C ASP A 268 15.30 3.24 -9.42
N ASP A 269 14.07 3.73 -9.54
CA ASP A 269 13.67 5.05 -9.11
C ASP A 269 12.22 5.01 -8.60
N TYR A 270 11.86 5.98 -7.77
CA TYR A 270 10.46 6.21 -7.44
C TYR A 270 9.69 6.54 -8.71
N CYS A 271 8.65 5.79 -8.97
CA CYS A 271 7.80 6.00 -10.16
C CYS A 271 6.85 7.19 -9.89
N PRO A 272 6.97 8.31 -10.64
CA PRO A 272 6.03 9.42 -10.52
C PRO A 272 4.58 9.00 -10.82
N ASN A 273 3.60 9.65 -10.18
CA ASN A 273 2.18 9.29 -10.29
C ASN A 273 1.68 9.25 -11.74
N GLU A 274 2.08 10.24 -12.55
CA GLU A 274 1.75 10.36 -13.97
C GLU A 274 2.33 9.22 -14.84
N GLU A 275 3.36 8.54 -14.36
CA GLU A 275 4.04 7.46 -15.06
C GLU A 275 3.48 6.07 -14.70
N VAL A 276 2.77 5.93 -13.55
CA VAL A 276 2.27 4.65 -13.05
C VAL A 276 1.42 3.94 -14.09
N GLY A 277 0.43 4.64 -14.66
CA GLY A 277 -0.50 4.05 -15.64
C GLY A 277 0.18 3.43 -16.85
N LYS A 278 1.34 3.96 -17.27
CA LYS A 278 2.13 3.43 -18.39
C LYS A 278 2.65 2.02 -18.10
N TYR A 279 3.20 1.77 -16.90
CA TYR A 279 3.70 0.45 -16.52
C TYR A 279 2.58 -0.58 -16.43
N PHE A 280 1.45 -0.20 -15.86
CA PHE A 280 0.28 -1.08 -15.74
C PHE A 280 -0.42 -1.33 -17.08
N ALA A 281 -0.39 -0.38 -18.01
CA ALA A 281 -0.87 -0.59 -19.37
C ALA A 281 0.05 -1.52 -20.19
N ALA A 282 1.36 -1.44 -19.98
CA ALA A 282 2.35 -2.26 -20.69
C ALA A 282 2.33 -3.74 -20.26
N CYS A 283 1.97 -4.04 -19.01
CA CYS A 283 2.06 -5.40 -18.48
C CYS A 283 0.79 -6.23 -18.74
N ASP A 284 0.98 -7.55 -18.77
CA ASP A 284 -0.13 -8.52 -18.82
C ASP A 284 -0.65 -8.83 -17.41
N ALA A 285 0.26 -8.91 -16.44
CA ALA A 285 -0.07 -9.10 -15.03
C ALA A 285 0.97 -8.46 -14.12
N VAL A 286 0.51 -8.00 -12.95
CA VAL A 286 1.38 -7.65 -11.83
C VAL A 286 1.71 -8.93 -11.05
N VAL A 287 3.00 -9.10 -10.70
CA VAL A 287 3.44 -10.27 -9.93
C VAL A 287 4.01 -9.82 -8.58
N LEU A 288 3.40 -10.31 -7.50
CA LEU A 288 3.73 -9.98 -6.11
C LEU A 288 4.11 -11.24 -5.33
N PRO A 289 5.36 -11.71 -5.45
CA PRO A 289 5.81 -12.98 -4.86
C PRO A 289 6.20 -12.84 -3.38
N TYR A 290 5.35 -12.15 -2.62
CA TYR A 290 5.67 -11.74 -1.25
C TYR A 290 5.84 -12.95 -0.31
N ARG A 291 6.83 -12.85 0.58
CA ARG A 291 7.06 -13.81 1.67
C ARG A 291 6.18 -13.50 2.88
N SER A 292 5.83 -12.24 3.05
CA SER A 292 4.96 -11.78 4.13
C SER A 292 4.22 -10.52 3.71
N ALA A 293 2.94 -10.46 4.03
CA ALA A 293 2.12 -9.28 3.85
C ALA A 293 0.89 -9.32 4.76
N THR A 294 0.33 -8.19 5.09
CA THR A 294 -1.00 -8.06 5.69
C THR A 294 -2.02 -7.58 4.68
N GLN A 295 -1.56 -6.77 3.73
CA GLN A 295 -2.29 -6.25 2.57
C GLN A 295 -1.28 -5.71 1.55
N SER A 296 -1.75 -5.31 0.36
CA SER A 296 -0.90 -4.68 -0.65
C SER A 296 -1.63 -3.55 -1.38
N GLY A 297 -1.14 -2.32 -1.21
CA GLY A 297 -1.61 -1.18 -2.01
C GLY A 297 -1.38 -1.37 -3.51
N ILE A 298 -0.38 -2.21 -3.89
CA ILE A 298 -0.12 -2.50 -5.31
C ILE A 298 -1.26 -3.29 -5.96
N ILE A 299 -1.91 -4.21 -5.23
CA ILE A 299 -3.12 -4.89 -5.72
C ILE A 299 -4.22 -3.87 -5.99
N GLN A 300 -4.37 -2.88 -5.10
CA GLN A 300 -5.39 -1.85 -5.23
C GLN A 300 -5.11 -0.88 -6.39
N ILE A 301 -3.83 -0.61 -6.70
CA ILE A 301 -3.43 0.10 -7.91
C ILE A 301 -3.74 -0.75 -9.15
N ALA A 302 -3.37 -2.03 -9.12
CA ALA A 302 -3.61 -2.95 -10.22
C ALA A 302 -5.10 -3.04 -10.56
N TYR A 303 -5.95 -3.16 -9.54
CA TYR A 303 -7.40 -3.23 -9.72
C TYR A 303 -8.00 -1.92 -10.25
N ALA A 304 -7.50 -0.76 -9.78
CA ALA A 304 -7.90 0.54 -10.31
C ALA A 304 -7.52 0.73 -11.80
N LEU A 305 -6.47 0.03 -12.25
CA LEU A 305 -5.95 0.07 -13.62
C LEU A 305 -6.27 -1.22 -14.42
N ASP A 306 -7.32 -1.93 -14.05
CA ASP A 306 -7.84 -3.13 -14.75
C ASP A 306 -6.76 -4.20 -15.00
N THR A 307 -5.85 -4.40 -14.06
CA THR A 307 -4.70 -5.29 -14.23
C THR A 307 -4.79 -6.51 -13.34
N PRO A 308 -4.76 -7.73 -13.90
CA PRO A 308 -4.74 -8.98 -13.14
C PRO A 308 -3.49 -9.11 -12.27
N VAL A 309 -3.60 -9.86 -11.17
CA VAL A 309 -2.52 -10.02 -10.20
C VAL A 309 -2.18 -11.50 -10.00
N ILE A 310 -0.89 -11.82 -10.07
CA ILE A 310 -0.34 -13.11 -9.62
C ILE A 310 0.39 -12.84 -8.31
N THR A 311 0.00 -13.51 -7.23
CA THR A 311 0.55 -13.26 -5.90
C THR A 311 0.80 -14.55 -5.13
N THR A 312 1.48 -14.44 -4.01
CA THR A 312 1.54 -15.50 -3.00
C THR A 312 0.38 -15.37 -2.01
N ASN A 313 -0.06 -16.51 -1.47
CA ASN A 313 -1.15 -16.60 -0.51
C ASN A 313 -0.65 -16.28 0.91
N VAL A 314 -0.18 -15.05 1.13
CA VAL A 314 0.30 -14.57 2.43
C VAL A 314 -0.58 -13.45 2.97
N GLY A 315 -0.90 -13.52 4.26
CA GLY A 315 -1.71 -12.51 4.96
C GLY A 315 -3.05 -12.24 4.28
N GLY A 316 -3.30 -11.00 3.87
CA GLY A 316 -4.53 -10.59 3.21
C GLY A 316 -4.48 -10.58 1.67
N LEU A 317 -3.35 -10.99 1.04
CA LEU A 317 -3.24 -10.94 -0.42
C LEU A 317 -4.18 -11.94 -1.10
N GLY A 318 -4.25 -13.17 -0.58
CA GLY A 318 -5.18 -14.19 -1.06
C GLY A 318 -6.65 -13.90 -0.74
N GLU A 319 -6.94 -12.93 0.15
CA GLU A 319 -8.30 -12.47 0.42
C GLU A 319 -8.85 -11.58 -0.72
N VAL A 320 -7.95 -10.94 -1.48
CA VAL A 320 -8.28 -10.00 -2.57
C VAL A 320 -8.17 -10.68 -3.93
N VAL A 321 -7.11 -11.48 -4.16
CA VAL A 321 -6.87 -12.14 -5.45
C VAL A 321 -7.59 -13.48 -5.49
N GLU A 322 -8.69 -13.54 -6.25
CA GLU A 322 -9.47 -14.76 -6.41
C GLU A 322 -8.89 -15.64 -7.53
N ASN A 323 -8.52 -16.90 -7.16
CA ASN A 323 -7.85 -17.86 -8.04
C ASN A 323 -8.65 -18.15 -9.30
N GLY A 324 -8.05 -17.85 -10.46
CA GLY A 324 -8.64 -18.08 -11.77
C GLY A 324 -9.75 -17.11 -12.16
N VAL A 325 -10.02 -16.09 -11.32
CA VAL A 325 -11.03 -15.05 -11.57
C VAL A 325 -10.36 -13.70 -11.78
N THR A 326 -9.61 -13.19 -10.81
CA THR A 326 -8.88 -11.91 -10.90
C THR A 326 -7.37 -12.09 -11.05
N GLY A 327 -6.91 -13.32 -11.00
CA GLY A 327 -5.51 -13.71 -11.10
C GLY A 327 -5.24 -15.07 -10.47
N PHE A 328 -4.06 -15.20 -9.82
CA PHE A 328 -3.69 -16.41 -9.12
C PHE A 328 -2.97 -16.09 -7.80
N ALA A 329 -3.34 -16.80 -6.74
CA ALA A 329 -2.61 -16.82 -5.46
C ALA A 329 -2.00 -18.21 -5.26
N VAL A 330 -0.67 -18.27 -4.99
CA VAL A 330 0.09 -19.52 -4.81
C VAL A 330 0.82 -19.52 -3.48
N GLU A 331 1.26 -20.69 -3.01
CA GLU A 331 2.06 -20.76 -1.78
C GLU A 331 3.38 -20.00 -1.95
N PRO A 332 3.88 -19.36 -0.86
CA PRO A 332 5.11 -18.55 -0.91
C PRO A 332 6.38 -19.41 -1.03
N ASP A 333 7.50 -18.73 -1.27
CA ASP A 333 8.87 -19.24 -1.22
C ASP A 333 9.25 -20.30 -2.27
N ASP A 334 8.40 -20.62 -3.24
CA ASP A 334 8.73 -21.49 -4.38
C ASP A 334 8.59 -20.78 -5.74
N PRO A 335 9.73 -20.49 -6.41
CA PRO A 335 9.71 -19.90 -7.75
C PRO A 335 8.95 -20.73 -8.81
N ARG A 336 8.87 -22.05 -8.64
CA ARG A 336 8.16 -22.93 -9.58
C ARG A 336 6.65 -22.71 -9.50
N LEU A 337 6.12 -22.48 -8.30
CA LEU A 337 4.69 -22.18 -8.14
C LEU A 337 4.31 -20.85 -8.80
N ILE A 338 5.19 -19.86 -8.73
CA ILE A 338 5.02 -18.58 -9.44
C ILE A 338 5.01 -18.83 -10.96
N ALA A 339 5.97 -19.62 -11.47
CA ALA A 339 6.05 -19.96 -12.89
C ALA A 339 4.80 -20.69 -13.36
N ASN A 340 4.33 -21.68 -12.62
CA ASN A 340 3.10 -22.42 -12.93
C ASN A 340 1.85 -21.51 -12.92
N ALA A 341 1.79 -20.51 -12.02
CA ALA A 341 0.70 -19.54 -12.02
C ALA A 341 0.72 -18.67 -13.28
N VAL A 342 1.90 -18.23 -13.73
CA VAL A 342 2.07 -17.47 -14.97
C VAL A 342 1.68 -18.32 -16.18
N GLU A 343 2.08 -19.59 -16.24
CA GLU A 343 1.70 -20.51 -17.31
C GLU A 343 0.17 -20.68 -17.38
N ARG A 344 -0.47 -20.93 -16.22
CA ARG A 344 -1.94 -21.02 -16.13
C ARG A 344 -2.64 -19.73 -16.54
N PHE A 345 -2.05 -18.59 -16.23
CA PHE A 345 -2.57 -17.29 -16.61
C PHE A 345 -2.59 -17.11 -18.13
N TYR A 346 -1.48 -17.40 -18.81
CA TYR A 346 -1.43 -17.31 -20.28
C TYR A 346 -2.25 -18.40 -20.96
N ALA A 347 -2.29 -19.62 -20.43
CA ALA A 347 -3.11 -20.71 -20.96
C ALA A 347 -4.62 -20.38 -20.96
N ARG A 348 -5.07 -19.45 -20.10
CA ARG A 348 -6.45 -18.94 -20.07
C ARG A 348 -6.70 -17.75 -21.00
N GLY A 349 -5.70 -17.28 -21.74
CA GLY A 349 -5.81 -16.12 -22.65
C GLY A 349 -5.19 -14.83 -22.11
N GLY A 350 -4.39 -14.91 -21.04
CA GLY A 350 -3.67 -13.77 -20.48
C GLY A 350 -4.60 -12.66 -19.97
N ARG A 351 -4.12 -11.42 -19.98
CA ARG A 351 -4.83 -10.25 -19.41
C ARG A 351 -6.29 -10.16 -19.89
N ALA A 352 -6.56 -10.39 -21.17
CA ALA A 352 -7.90 -10.21 -21.74
C ALA A 352 -8.97 -11.09 -21.04
N ALA A 353 -8.60 -12.29 -20.61
CA ALA A 353 -9.54 -13.20 -19.95
C ALA A 353 -9.90 -12.79 -18.51
N PHE A 354 -9.14 -11.87 -17.89
CA PHE A 354 -9.29 -11.51 -16.48
C PHE A 354 -9.81 -10.07 -16.26
N VAL A 355 -9.63 -9.18 -17.23
CA VAL A 355 -9.93 -7.73 -17.09
C VAL A 355 -11.35 -7.47 -16.59
N GLU A 356 -12.37 -8.09 -17.19
CA GLU A 356 -13.77 -7.84 -16.80
C GLU A 356 -14.06 -8.34 -15.37
N ASN A 357 -13.42 -9.41 -14.95
CA ASN A 357 -13.54 -9.90 -13.59
C ASN A 357 -12.86 -8.94 -12.60
N VAL A 358 -11.65 -8.41 -12.94
CA VAL A 358 -10.96 -7.42 -12.13
C VAL A 358 -11.83 -6.17 -11.97
N ARG A 359 -12.42 -5.65 -13.05
CA ARG A 359 -13.36 -4.51 -13.01
C ARG A 359 -14.57 -4.76 -12.12
N ARG A 360 -15.14 -5.96 -12.18
CA ARG A 360 -16.28 -6.32 -11.34
C ARG A 360 -15.88 -6.38 -9.86
N GLU A 361 -14.77 -7.04 -9.55
CA GLU A 361 -14.31 -7.20 -8.18
C GLU A 361 -13.79 -5.88 -7.57
N SER A 362 -13.16 -5.00 -8.35
CA SER A 362 -12.67 -3.70 -7.88
C SER A 362 -13.79 -2.81 -7.29
N ARG A 363 -15.03 -2.98 -7.76
CA ARG A 363 -16.22 -2.26 -7.24
C ARG A 363 -16.55 -2.56 -5.78
N ARG A 364 -15.95 -3.59 -5.20
CA ARG A 364 -16.11 -3.94 -3.77
C ARG A 364 -15.20 -3.12 -2.86
N TYR A 365 -14.19 -2.46 -3.43
CA TYR A 365 -13.12 -1.76 -2.71
C TYR A 365 -13.25 -0.25 -2.90
N THR A 366 -14.35 0.32 -2.38
CA THR A 366 -14.69 1.74 -2.59
C THR A 366 -14.29 2.60 -1.40
N TRP A 367 -14.04 3.87 -1.66
CA TRP A 367 -13.78 4.88 -0.63
C TRP A 367 -15.05 5.23 0.13
N GLU A 368 -16.21 5.18 -0.53
CA GLU A 368 -17.52 5.40 0.07
C GLU A 368 -17.78 4.39 1.18
N ALA A 369 -17.49 3.11 0.97
CA ALA A 369 -17.63 2.08 2.00
C ALA A 369 -16.71 2.33 3.21
N LEU A 370 -15.52 2.91 2.99
CA LEU A 370 -14.64 3.32 4.08
C LEU A 370 -15.22 4.52 4.85
N VAL A 371 -15.75 5.53 4.15
CA VAL A 371 -16.40 6.70 4.78
C VAL A 371 -17.60 6.25 5.60
N GLU A 372 -18.48 5.42 5.06
CA GLU A 372 -19.64 4.83 5.79
C GLU A 372 -19.17 4.06 7.03
N SER A 373 -18.05 3.34 6.94
CA SER A 373 -17.47 2.61 8.07
C SER A 373 -16.98 3.55 9.17
N ILE A 374 -16.39 4.69 8.80
CA ILE A 374 -15.97 5.74 9.74
C ILE A 374 -17.21 6.37 10.41
N GLU A 375 -18.24 6.73 9.64
CA GLU A 375 -19.48 7.31 10.14
C GLU A 375 -20.19 6.36 11.12
N LYS A 376 -20.29 5.09 10.75
CA LYS A 376 -20.87 4.04 11.60
C LYS A 376 -20.17 3.93 12.95
N LEU A 377 -18.83 3.90 12.94
CA LEU A 377 -18.06 3.84 14.18
C LEU A 377 -18.15 5.14 14.99
N ALA A 378 -18.23 6.29 14.34
CA ALA A 378 -18.40 7.57 15.00
C ALA A 378 -19.77 7.73 15.69
N ALA A 379 -20.82 7.06 15.18
CA ALA A 379 -22.16 7.08 15.73
C ALA A 379 -22.39 6.13 16.92
N MET A 380 -21.45 5.20 17.18
CA MET A 380 -21.49 4.25 18.32
C MET A 380 -21.03 4.89 19.62
#